data_9fab53ff3ebc61d7ab2eb09c322a6db6
#
_entry.id   9fab53ff3ebc61d7ab2eb09c322a6db6
#
_cell.length_a   1.000
_cell.length_b   1.000
_cell.length_c   1.000
_cell.angle_alpha   90.00
_cell.angle_beta   90.00
_cell.angle_gamma   90.00
#
_symmetry.space_group_name_H-M   'P 1'
#
loop_
_entity.id
_entity.type
_entity.pdbx_description
1 polymer ?
#
loop_
_entity_poly.entity_id
_entity_poly.type
_entity_poly.pdbx_seq_one_letter_code
_entity_poly.pdbx_strand_id
1 'polypeptide(L)'
;MADTRQHWLIPDAPYESYAAYQSHTGHDAVAKAHNLDPDAVLDEIHASGLRGRGGAGFPTGTKWASVKNHPCDIRYIVCNAAEGEPGTFKDRWLLRHNPYAVIEGMLIAGRVVGSRRLYIAIKHSFHEEIARLNRAIEQMRDSIGDCSIEVVEGPEEYLFGEEKALLEVIEGNEPLPREAHYPPYERGLFASPGSPNPAVVNNAETFAHVPSIVRAGAASFRMQGTADTPGTVLYTISGDVARPGIYEREAGIPLRELIDDVAGGVPDGRKVKVVLSGVAAKPITPDKLDTRTDFGSMHLIGSGLGSAGFVVYDDRTWIPSLARAVARFLFVESCNQCSACKSGLRTASQAIDELFDPATATTDDYPRALYGARAAPQGNRCYLPVQGSVVIPSLMTGFASEFEHQLANPTEHGDPIPIPKLEDFVPGRGFALDEHQAAKTPDWTYETAPIPESVRVPPDLAARLAERAGDRSVDELVRLALELWLDGS
;
A
#
# COMPACT_ATOMS: atom_id res chain seq x y z
N MET A 1 32.82 -12.16 10.21
CA MET A 1 31.80 -12.03 9.14
C MET A 1 31.01 -10.79 9.52
N ALA A 2 30.84 -9.83 8.59
CA ALA A 2 29.97 -8.70 8.86
C ALA A 2 28.55 -9.25 9.16
N ASP A 3 27.88 -8.68 10.15
CA ASP A 3 26.51 -9.07 10.47
C ASP A 3 25.62 -8.74 9.26
N THR A 4 25.23 -9.75 8.51
CA THR A 4 24.43 -9.61 7.30
C THR A 4 23.01 -9.13 7.58
N ARG A 5 22.60 -9.04 8.88
CA ARG A 5 21.26 -8.63 9.30
C ARG A 5 21.13 -7.15 9.67
N GLN A 6 22.20 -6.35 9.57
CA GLN A 6 22.16 -4.94 9.99
C GLN A 6 21.11 -4.06 9.28
N HIS A 7 20.60 -4.50 8.11
CA HIS A 7 19.57 -3.81 7.35
C HIS A 7 18.18 -4.44 7.46
N TRP A 8 18.04 -5.49 8.27
CA TRP A 8 16.75 -6.14 8.46
C TRP A 8 15.85 -5.29 9.35
N LEU A 9 14.55 -5.27 8.99
CA LEU A 9 13.54 -4.42 9.61
C LEU A 9 12.84 -5.10 10.77
N ILE A 10 12.63 -6.43 10.65
CA ILE A 10 11.84 -7.20 11.61
C ILE A 10 12.76 -7.86 12.62
N PRO A 11 12.67 -7.47 13.91
CA PRO A 11 13.37 -8.18 15.00
C PRO A 11 12.71 -9.53 15.30
N ASP A 12 13.43 -10.40 15.99
CA ASP A 12 12.92 -11.72 16.44
C ASP A 12 11.70 -11.57 17.38
N ALA A 13 11.61 -10.46 18.12
CA ALA A 13 10.45 -10.06 18.93
C ALA A 13 10.21 -8.55 18.81
N PRO A 14 8.96 -8.06 18.97
CA PRO A 14 8.65 -6.65 18.90
C PRO A 14 9.52 -5.80 19.85
N TYR A 15 10.00 -4.66 19.38
CA TYR A 15 10.68 -3.71 20.27
C TYR A 15 9.67 -3.09 21.24
N GLU A 16 9.85 -3.33 22.54
CA GLU A 16 8.94 -2.81 23.57
C GLU A 16 9.15 -1.32 23.88
N SER A 17 10.31 -0.78 23.50
CA SER A 17 10.62 0.63 23.72
C SER A 17 11.61 1.17 22.69
N TYR A 18 11.64 2.50 22.56
CA TYR A 18 12.63 3.17 21.71
C TYR A 18 14.06 2.91 22.19
N ALA A 19 14.28 2.84 23.52
CA ALA A 19 15.59 2.50 24.08
C ALA A 19 16.04 1.07 23.70
N ALA A 20 15.12 0.10 23.66
CA ALA A 20 15.42 -1.26 23.19
C ALA A 20 15.80 -1.27 21.69
N TYR A 21 15.07 -0.52 20.86
CA TYR A 21 15.39 -0.35 19.45
C TYR A 21 16.77 0.29 19.26
N GLN A 22 17.09 1.40 19.95
CA GLN A 22 18.40 2.05 19.90
C GLN A 22 19.55 1.14 20.36
N SER A 23 19.33 0.39 21.43
CA SER A 23 20.35 -0.56 21.94
C SER A 23 20.65 -1.65 20.91
N HIS A 24 19.67 -2.11 20.16
CA HIS A 24 19.85 -3.12 19.13
C HIS A 24 20.51 -2.54 17.87
N THR A 25 20.11 -1.35 17.43
CA THR A 25 20.61 -0.73 16.19
C THR A 25 21.92 0.04 16.34
N GLY A 26 22.35 0.29 17.57
CA GLY A 26 23.69 0.77 17.94
C GLY A 26 23.93 2.28 17.81
N HIS A 27 23.16 3.03 17.01
CA HIS A 27 23.32 4.47 16.81
C HIS A 27 22.00 5.14 16.44
N ASP A 28 21.83 6.36 16.87
CA ASP A 28 20.72 7.23 16.50
C ASP A 28 20.90 7.74 15.06
N ALA A 29 20.09 7.20 14.14
CA ALA A 29 20.13 7.60 12.73
C ALA A 29 19.65 9.04 12.53
N VAL A 30 18.70 9.50 13.34
CA VAL A 30 18.16 10.88 13.29
C VAL A 30 19.26 11.86 13.70
N ALA A 31 19.97 11.61 14.82
CA ALA A 31 21.09 12.42 15.27
C ALA A 31 22.20 12.46 14.23
N LYS A 32 22.54 11.31 13.62
CA LYS A 32 23.52 11.26 12.52
C LYS A 32 23.08 12.10 11.34
N ALA A 33 21.82 12.00 10.89
CA ALA A 33 21.29 12.78 9.80
C ALA A 33 21.30 14.29 10.11
N HIS A 34 21.06 14.68 11.36
CA HIS A 34 21.13 16.08 11.79
C HIS A 34 22.54 16.67 11.70
N ASN A 35 23.58 15.86 11.90
CA ASN A 35 24.97 16.28 11.80
C ASN A 35 25.50 16.30 10.37
N LEU A 36 24.75 15.79 9.41
CA LEU A 36 25.11 15.78 7.98
C LEU A 36 24.38 16.91 7.22
N ASP A 37 24.96 17.32 6.11
CA ASP A 37 24.28 18.17 5.15
C ASP A 37 23.05 17.41 4.57
N PRO A 38 21.88 18.05 4.45
CA PRO A 38 20.70 17.43 3.83
C PRO A 38 20.92 16.89 2.42
N ASP A 39 21.80 17.53 1.63
CA ASP A 39 22.17 17.04 0.30
C ASP A 39 23.02 15.77 0.39
N ALA A 40 23.95 15.70 1.34
CA ALA A 40 24.74 14.48 1.56
C ALA A 40 23.87 13.28 2.00
N VAL A 41 22.83 13.52 2.82
CA VAL A 41 21.85 12.46 3.17
C VAL A 41 21.04 12.04 1.95
N LEU A 42 20.60 12.99 1.13
CA LEU A 42 19.86 12.71 -0.10
C LEU A 42 20.71 11.91 -1.11
N ASP A 43 21.98 12.28 -1.27
CA ASP A 43 22.93 11.58 -2.14
C ASP A 43 23.14 10.13 -1.67
N GLU A 44 23.18 9.90 -0.34
CA GLU A 44 23.29 8.56 0.22
C GLU A 44 22.03 7.72 -0.06
N ILE A 45 20.83 8.31 0.07
CA ILE A 45 19.58 7.64 -0.31
C ILE A 45 19.53 7.34 -1.82
N HIS A 46 19.99 8.26 -2.66
CA HIS A 46 20.12 8.03 -4.10
C HIS A 46 21.09 6.88 -4.40
N ALA A 47 22.29 6.94 -3.82
CA ALA A 47 23.34 5.94 -4.03
C ALA A 47 22.93 4.54 -3.53
N SER A 48 22.08 4.47 -2.50
CA SER A 48 21.55 3.20 -2.00
C SER A 48 20.70 2.45 -3.02
N GLY A 49 20.08 3.18 -3.96
CA GLY A 49 19.14 2.61 -4.92
C GLY A 49 17.84 2.14 -4.29
N LEU A 50 17.49 2.60 -3.08
CA LEU A 50 16.22 2.26 -2.43
C LEU A 50 15.04 2.61 -3.33
N ARG A 51 14.24 1.59 -3.64
CA ARG A 51 12.97 1.74 -4.37
C ARG A 51 11.79 1.65 -3.41
N GLY A 52 10.70 2.36 -3.73
CA GLY A 52 9.46 2.31 -2.96
C GLY A 52 8.94 0.89 -2.81
N ARG A 53 8.52 0.51 -1.58
CA ARG A 53 8.00 -0.82 -1.20
C ARG A 53 6.46 -0.88 -1.22
N GLY A 54 5.80 0.17 -1.68
CA GLY A 54 4.33 0.23 -1.76
C GLY A 54 3.70 -0.34 -3.04
N GLY A 55 4.52 -0.87 -3.96
CA GLY A 55 4.01 -1.51 -5.20
C GLY A 55 4.68 -1.03 -6.49
N ALA A 56 4.74 0.28 -6.73
CA ALA A 56 5.27 0.84 -7.99
C ALA A 56 6.81 0.83 -8.11
N GLY A 57 7.54 0.65 -7.01
CA GLY A 57 8.99 0.61 -7.03
C GLY A 57 9.68 1.91 -7.49
N PHE A 58 9.06 3.07 -7.30
CA PHE A 58 9.66 4.34 -7.72
C PHE A 58 10.93 4.65 -6.90
N PRO A 59 12.03 5.15 -7.52
CA PRO A 59 13.26 5.44 -6.81
C PRO A 59 13.06 6.51 -5.72
N THR A 60 13.35 6.15 -4.46
CA THR A 60 13.06 6.98 -3.28
C THR A 60 13.85 8.30 -3.31
N GLY A 61 15.14 8.25 -3.61
CA GLY A 61 15.97 9.45 -3.71
C GLY A 61 15.47 10.44 -4.76
N THR A 62 15.00 9.95 -5.92
CA THR A 62 14.42 10.79 -6.99
C THR A 62 13.14 11.48 -6.51
N LYS A 63 12.24 10.76 -5.81
CA LYS A 63 11.03 11.34 -5.23
C LYS A 63 11.36 12.44 -4.22
N TRP A 64 12.33 12.21 -3.34
CA TRP A 64 12.74 13.20 -2.33
C TRP A 64 13.41 14.43 -2.98
N ALA A 65 14.25 14.22 -3.99
CA ALA A 65 14.87 15.31 -4.74
C ALA A 65 13.82 16.21 -5.41
N SER A 66 12.78 15.63 -6.00
CA SER A 66 11.69 16.38 -6.63
C SER A 66 10.98 17.29 -5.62
N VAL A 67 10.67 16.79 -4.42
CA VAL A 67 10.04 17.60 -3.36
C VAL A 67 11.01 18.65 -2.80
N LYS A 68 12.27 18.28 -2.53
CA LYS A 68 13.28 19.19 -2.00
C LYS A 68 13.52 20.38 -2.92
N ASN A 69 13.65 20.12 -4.23
CA ASN A 69 13.99 21.13 -5.25
C ASN A 69 12.77 21.91 -5.75
N HIS A 70 11.57 21.57 -5.31
CA HIS A 70 10.37 22.28 -5.70
C HIS A 70 10.42 23.72 -5.14
N PRO A 71 10.13 24.76 -5.95
CA PRO A 71 10.16 26.16 -5.52
C PRO A 71 8.92 26.51 -4.66
N CYS A 72 8.83 25.91 -3.48
CA CYS A 72 7.73 26.10 -2.55
C CYS A 72 8.26 26.06 -1.11
N ASP A 73 7.76 26.92 -0.25
CA ASP A 73 8.23 27.04 1.13
C ASP A 73 7.65 25.92 2.04
N ILE A 74 6.48 25.42 1.69
CA ILE A 74 5.77 24.41 2.50
C ILE A 74 5.90 23.05 1.83
N ARG A 75 6.36 22.06 2.60
CA ARG A 75 6.52 20.66 2.18
C ARG A 75 6.00 19.75 3.27
N TYR A 76 5.59 18.54 2.88
CA TYR A 76 5.03 17.54 3.79
C TYR A 76 5.72 16.20 3.64
N ILE A 77 5.71 15.41 4.73
CA ILE A 77 6.07 14.00 4.73
C ILE A 77 4.82 13.21 5.06
N VAL A 78 4.52 12.20 4.24
CA VAL A 78 3.36 11.35 4.41
C VAL A 78 3.78 9.89 4.36
N CYS A 79 3.54 9.17 5.43
CA CYS A 79 3.66 7.73 5.48
C CYS A 79 2.34 7.10 5.05
N ASN A 80 2.36 6.34 3.97
CA ASN A 80 1.25 5.51 3.56
C ASN A 80 1.33 4.16 4.31
N ALA A 81 0.55 4.03 5.36
CA ALA A 81 0.34 2.82 6.15
C ALA A 81 -1.09 2.24 5.96
N ALA A 82 -1.81 2.71 4.93
CA ALA A 82 -3.17 2.29 4.59
C ALA A 82 -3.16 0.98 3.76
N GLU A 83 -2.50 -0.06 4.28
CA GLU A 83 -2.36 -1.34 3.61
C GLU A 83 -3.72 -1.96 3.26
N GLY A 84 -3.94 -2.28 2.00
CA GLY A 84 -5.23 -2.79 1.52
C GLY A 84 -5.12 -3.75 0.33
N GLU A 85 -3.90 -3.98 -0.20
CA GLU A 85 -3.68 -4.90 -1.31
C GLU A 85 -3.99 -6.34 -0.89
N PRO A 86 -4.85 -7.08 -1.61
CA PRO A 86 -5.10 -8.48 -1.32
C PRO A 86 -3.82 -9.31 -1.23
N GLY A 87 -3.74 -10.17 -0.23
CA GLY A 87 -2.55 -11.00 0.02
C GLY A 87 -1.39 -10.28 0.73
N THR A 88 -1.58 -9.04 1.20
CA THR A 88 -0.51 -8.24 1.84
C THR A 88 -0.82 -7.96 3.31
N PHE A 89 0.19 -8.17 4.20
CA PHE A 89 0.11 -7.90 5.65
C PHE A 89 1.47 -7.42 6.22
N LYS A 90 2.34 -6.91 5.39
CA LYS A 90 3.72 -6.59 5.76
C LYS A 90 3.86 -5.28 6.54
N ASP A 91 3.08 -4.25 6.19
CA ASP A 91 3.17 -2.93 6.83
C ASP A 91 2.59 -2.97 8.24
N ARG A 92 1.46 -3.66 8.44
CA ARG A 92 0.91 -3.92 9.78
C ARG A 92 1.88 -4.71 10.64
N TRP A 93 2.48 -5.78 10.10
CA TRP A 93 3.47 -6.57 10.80
C TRP A 93 4.70 -5.75 11.20
N LEU A 94 5.20 -4.91 10.29
CA LEU A 94 6.29 -3.97 10.56
C LEU A 94 5.94 -3.01 11.69
N LEU A 95 4.75 -2.39 11.64
CA LEU A 95 4.31 -1.44 12.66
C LEU A 95 4.13 -2.09 14.05
N ARG A 96 3.67 -3.35 14.10
CA ARG A 96 3.60 -4.13 15.35
C ARG A 96 4.97 -4.39 15.94
N HIS A 97 6.00 -4.63 15.12
CA HIS A 97 7.32 -5.05 15.56
C HIS A 97 8.34 -3.90 15.70
N ASN A 98 8.34 -2.97 14.75
CA ASN A 98 9.35 -1.92 14.64
C ASN A 98 8.79 -0.58 14.10
N PRO A 99 7.87 0.08 14.81
CA PRO A 99 7.36 1.39 14.40
C PRO A 99 8.45 2.47 14.44
N TYR A 100 9.49 2.29 15.23
CA TYR A 100 10.58 3.26 15.43
C TYR A 100 11.36 3.53 14.14
N ALA A 101 11.68 2.47 13.37
CA ALA A 101 12.38 2.62 12.10
C ALA A 101 11.57 3.44 11.09
N VAL A 102 10.23 3.29 11.07
CA VAL A 102 9.33 4.07 10.22
C VAL A 102 9.40 5.55 10.61
N ILE A 103 9.26 5.85 11.91
CA ILE A 103 9.27 7.23 12.42
C ILE A 103 10.64 7.88 12.20
N GLU A 104 11.76 7.19 12.48
CA GLU A 104 13.10 7.71 12.18
C GLU A 104 13.26 8.03 10.69
N GLY A 105 12.79 7.12 9.81
CA GLY A 105 12.83 7.35 8.36
C GLY A 105 12.04 8.58 7.92
N MET A 106 10.88 8.82 8.52
CA MET A 106 10.08 10.02 8.28
C MET A 106 10.77 11.30 8.76
N LEU A 107 11.38 11.27 9.94
CA LEU A 107 12.15 12.41 10.49
C LEU A 107 13.36 12.74 9.61
N ILE A 108 14.09 11.74 9.15
CA ILE A 108 15.21 11.90 8.22
C ILE A 108 14.73 12.49 6.89
N ALA A 109 13.63 12.00 6.33
CA ALA A 109 13.03 12.57 5.12
C ALA A 109 12.62 14.03 5.32
N GLY A 110 11.98 14.34 6.46
CA GLY A 110 11.62 15.70 6.85
C GLY A 110 12.83 16.63 6.88
N ARG A 111 13.93 16.19 7.49
CA ARG A 111 15.20 16.91 7.52
C ARG A 111 15.73 17.18 6.11
N VAL A 112 15.72 16.17 5.23
CA VAL A 112 16.23 16.27 3.86
C VAL A 112 15.46 17.28 3.02
N VAL A 113 14.10 17.24 3.06
CA VAL A 113 13.26 18.10 2.24
C VAL A 113 12.90 19.43 2.89
N GLY A 114 13.27 19.63 4.16
CA GLY A 114 12.95 20.85 4.92
C GLY A 114 11.51 20.89 5.43
N SER A 115 10.90 19.72 5.73
CA SER A 115 9.57 19.63 6.31
C SER A 115 9.61 19.29 7.80
N ARG A 116 8.73 19.96 8.58
CA ARG A 116 8.48 19.63 9.99
C ARG A 116 7.08 19.06 10.22
N ARG A 117 6.31 18.86 9.17
CA ARG A 117 4.91 18.38 9.21
C ARG A 117 4.85 17.00 8.60
N LEU A 118 4.61 16.00 9.44
CA LEU A 118 4.64 14.59 9.10
C LEU A 118 3.27 13.97 9.41
N TYR A 119 2.75 13.17 8.49
CA TYR A 119 1.47 12.46 8.62
C TYR A 119 1.68 10.96 8.44
N ILE A 120 1.02 10.17 9.27
CA ILE A 120 0.92 8.71 9.08
C ILE A 120 -0.54 8.41 8.79
N ALA A 121 -0.86 8.06 7.55
CA ALA A 121 -2.21 7.71 7.17
C ALA A 121 -2.38 6.19 7.27
N ILE A 122 -3.35 5.77 8.07
CA ILE A 122 -3.58 4.38 8.46
C ILE A 122 -5.08 4.11 8.53
N LYS A 123 -5.53 2.88 8.27
CA LYS A 123 -6.94 2.52 8.39
C LYS A 123 -7.38 2.52 9.84
N HIS A 124 -8.59 3.03 10.11
CA HIS A 124 -9.13 3.13 11.48
C HIS A 124 -9.29 1.78 12.18
N SER A 125 -9.48 0.68 11.42
CA SER A 125 -9.58 -0.68 11.97
C SER A 125 -8.24 -1.26 12.45
N PHE A 126 -7.11 -0.66 12.11
CA PHE A 126 -5.78 -1.14 12.50
C PHE A 126 -5.42 -0.72 13.94
N HIS A 127 -6.28 -1.09 14.89
CA HIS A 127 -6.22 -0.62 16.28
C HIS A 127 -4.89 -0.94 16.98
N GLU A 128 -4.31 -2.13 16.76
CA GLU A 128 -3.03 -2.51 17.35
C GLU A 128 -1.89 -1.65 16.83
N GLU A 129 -1.84 -1.46 15.52
CA GLU A 129 -0.82 -0.66 14.85
C GLU A 129 -0.91 0.82 15.26
N ILE A 130 -2.13 1.38 15.36
CA ILE A 130 -2.39 2.74 15.83
C ILE A 130 -1.91 2.90 17.28
N ALA A 131 -2.23 1.96 18.16
CA ALA A 131 -1.78 1.98 19.54
C ALA A 131 -0.23 1.89 19.65
N ARG A 132 0.40 1.07 18.81
CA ARG A 132 1.86 0.95 18.73
C ARG A 132 2.51 2.23 18.20
N LEU A 133 1.97 2.85 17.16
CA LEU A 133 2.44 4.12 16.61
C LEU A 133 2.35 5.24 17.63
N ASN A 134 1.21 5.43 18.27
CA ASN A 134 1.01 6.47 19.27
C ASN A 134 1.99 6.32 20.43
N ARG A 135 2.22 5.10 20.93
CA ARG A 135 3.22 4.83 21.96
C ARG A 135 4.64 5.13 21.49
N ALA A 136 4.98 4.76 20.24
CA ALA A 136 6.29 5.02 19.69
C ALA A 136 6.56 6.52 19.52
N ILE A 137 5.58 7.28 19.03
CA ILE A 137 5.66 8.76 18.91
C ILE A 137 5.90 9.39 20.29
N GLU A 138 5.19 8.95 21.34
CA GLU A 138 5.39 9.45 22.67
C GLU A 138 6.80 9.16 23.21
N GLN A 139 7.31 7.94 23.00
CA GLN A 139 8.66 7.54 23.42
C GLN A 139 9.78 8.23 22.65
N MET A 140 9.50 8.67 21.41
CA MET A 140 10.47 9.35 20.55
C MET A 140 10.39 10.89 20.63
N ARG A 141 9.63 11.44 21.58
CA ARG A 141 9.35 12.90 21.67
C ARG A 141 10.62 13.75 21.58
N ASP A 142 11.70 13.35 22.24
CA ASP A 142 12.96 14.09 22.21
C ASP A 142 13.61 14.04 20.82
N SER A 143 13.52 12.93 20.12
CA SER A 143 14.05 12.78 18.74
C SER A 143 13.16 13.50 17.71
N ILE A 144 11.86 13.60 17.96
CA ILE A 144 10.90 14.35 17.12
C ILE A 144 11.17 15.85 17.19
N GLY A 145 11.51 16.36 18.38
CA GLY A 145 11.84 17.78 18.59
C GLY A 145 10.72 18.72 18.13
N ASP A 146 11.06 19.67 17.24
CA ASP A 146 10.13 20.67 16.70
C ASP A 146 9.23 20.15 15.56
N CYS A 147 9.33 18.87 15.18
CA CYS A 147 8.45 18.29 14.18
C CYS A 147 7.10 17.91 14.78
N SER A 148 6.05 17.99 13.96
CA SER A 148 4.74 17.42 14.29
C SER A 148 4.55 16.10 13.56
N ILE A 149 4.09 15.06 14.25
CA ILE A 149 3.67 13.79 13.65
C ILE A 149 2.19 13.60 14.00
N GLU A 150 1.36 13.46 12.98
CA GLU A 150 -0.08 13.22 13.15
C GLU A 150 -0.42 11.85 12.55
N VAL A 151 -1.12 11.01 13.34
CA VAL A 151 -1.69 9.74 12.88
C VAL A 151 -3.10 10.05 12.40
N VAL A 152 -3.32 9.85 11.10
CA VAL A 152 -4.61 10.09 10.45
C VAL A 152 -5.29 8.77 10.21
N GLU A 153 -6.34 8.52 10.98
CA GLU A 153 -7.17 7.34 10.82
C GLU A 153 -8.16 7.55 9.67
N GLY A 154 -8.10 6.68 8.68
CA GLY A 154 -8.93 6.77 7.47
C GLY A 154 -9.78 5.53 7.26
N PRO A 155 -10.59 5.53 6.16
CA PRO A 155 -11.59 4.50 5.90
C PRO A 155 -10.99 3.18 5.42
N GLU A 156 -11.87 2.14 5.32
CA GLU A 156 -11.49 0.77 4.94
C GLU A 156 -11.34 0.56 3.43
N GLU A 157 -11.67 1.53 2.62
CA GLU A 157 -11.61 1.46 1.16
C GLU A 157 -10.19 1.14 0.69
N TYR A 158 -10.11 0.28 -0.33
CA TYR A 158 -8.84 -0.06 -1.00
C TYR A 158 -8.12 1.18 -1.53
N LEU A 159 -8.88 2.12 -2.11
CA LEU A 159 -8.32 3.34 -2.69
C LEU A 159 -7.77 4.33 -1.66
N PHE A 160 -8.04 4.16 -0.37
CA PHE A 160 -7.34 4.93 0.65
C PHE A 160 -5.82 4.71 0.58
N GLY A 161 -5.37 3.54 0.11
CA GLY A 161 -3.94 3.26 -0.15
C GLY A 161 -3.35 3.93 -1.41
N GLU A 162 -4.17 4.55 -2.28
CA GLU A 162 -3.69 5.30 -3.45
C GLU A 162 -3.17 6.68 -3.02
N GLU A 163 -1.96 7.07 -3.48
CA GLU A 163 -1.25 8.25 -2.98
C GLU A 163 -2.10 9.53 -2.98
N LYS A 164 -2.90 9.79 -4.02
CA LYS A 164 -3.71 11.02 -4.14
C LYS A 164 -5.00 10.96 -3.34
N ALA A 165 -5.63 9.77 -3.26
CA ALA A 165 -6.78 9.56 -2.39
C ALA A 165 -6.41 9.65 -0.91
N LEU A 166 -5.23 9.16 -0.56
CA LEU A 166 -4.68 9.28 0.80
C LEU A 166 -4.49 10.74 1.20
N LEU A 167 -4.03 11.61 0.28
CA LEU A 167 -3.92 13.04 0.55
C LEU A 167 -5.30 13.68 0.76
N GLU A 168 -6.34 13.26 0.02
CA GLU A 168 -7.71 13.74 0.23
C GLU A 168 -8.20 13.42 1.65
N VAL A 169 -7.95 12.20 2.13
CA VAL A 169 -8.35 11.79 3.49
C VAL A 169 -7.62 12.61 4.56
N ILE A 170 -6.33 12.91 4.37
CA ILE A 170 -5.59 13.78 5.31
C ILE A 170 -6.18 15.19 5.33
N GLU A 171 -6.73 15.66 4.20
CA GLU A 171 -7.40 16.96 4.09
C GLU A 171 -8.86 16.94 4.61
N GLY A 172 -9.35 15.78 5.08
CA GLY A 172 -10.70 15.61 5.61
C GLY A 172 -11.77 15.27 4.56
N ASN A 173 -11.34 14.90 3.34
CA ASN A 173 -12.21 14.50 2.24
C ASN A 173 -12.35 12.98 2.14
N GLU A 174 -13.24 12.51 1.26
CA GLU A 174 -13.37 11.09 0.91
C GLU A 174 -12.12 10.57 0.16
N PRO A 175 -11.81 9.25 0.22
CA PRO A 175 -10.65 8.65 -0.43
C PRO A 175 -10.80 8.57 -1.95
N LEU A 176 -11.07 9.69 -2.58
CA LEU A 176 -11.31 9.83 -4.01
C LEU A 176 -10.05 10.34 -4.73
N PRO A 177 -9.38 9.54 -5.57
CA PRO A 177 -8.17 9.97 -6.28
C PRO A 177 -8.36 11.28 -7.04
N ARG A 178 -7.45 12.24 -6.81
CA ARG A 178 -7.37 13.50 -7.56
C ARG A 178 -7.12 13.25 -9.04
N GLU A 179 -7.28 14.26 -9.87
CA GLU A 179 -6.94 14.19 -11.30
C GLU A 179 -5.51 13.70 -11.53
N ALA A 180 -5.30 12.95 -12.63
CA ALA A 180 -4.05 12.24 -12.88
C ALA A 180 -2.81 13.13 -13.06
N HIS A 181 -3.01 14.40 -13.44
CA HIS A 181 -1.98 15.30 -13.95
C HIS A 181 -0.98 15.82 -12.91
N TYR A 182 -1.28 15.69 -11.61
CA TYR A 182 -0.45 16.22 -10.53
C TYR A 182 -0.11 15.15 -9.50
N PRO A 183 1.10 14.56 -9.59
CA PRO A 183 1.57 13.65 -8.54
C PRO A 183 1.81 14.41 -7.22
N PRO A 184 1.82 13.72 -6.06
CA PRO A 184 2.01 14.35 -4.74
C PRO A 184 3.28 15.19 -4.60
N TYR A 185 4.34 14.86 -5.31
CA TYR A 185 5.60 15.62 -5.29
C TYR A 185 5.54 16.94 -6.11
N GLU A 186 4.46 17.17 -6.85
CA GLU A 186 4.17 18.44 -7.55
C GLU A 186 3.01 19.18 -6.87
N ARG A 187 1.95 18.47 -6.49
CA ARG A 187 0.78 19.00 -5.78
C ARG A 187 0.44 18.12 -4.59
N GLY A 188 0.91 18.53 -3.41
CA GLY A 188 0.80 17.78 -2.17
C GLY A 188 -0.43 18.16 -1.32
N LEU A 189 -0.22 18.34 -0.01
CA LEU A 189 -1.28 18.61 0.97
C LEU A 189 -1.65 20.08 1.04
N PHE A 190 -2.94 20.34 1.23
CA PHE A 190 -3.51 21.68 1.40
C PHE A 190 -3.09 22.63 0.28
N ALA A 191 -2.99 22.11 -0.94
CA ALA A 191 -2.55 22.83 -2.10
C ALA A 191 -3.62 23.84 -2.55
N SER A 192 -3.17 25.04 -2.91
CA SER A 192 -4.02 26.12 -3.46
C SER A 192 -3.34 26.76 -4.67
N PRO A 193 -4.06 27.58 -5.46
CA PRO A 193 -3.41 28.34 -6.54
C PRO A 193 -2.21 29.16 -6.02
N GLY A 194 -1.01 28.86 -6.54
CA GLY A 194 0.24 29.51 -6.12
C GLY A 194 0.90 28.91 -4.89
N SER A 195 0.32 27.88 -4.26
CA SER A 195 0.90 27.14 -3.12
C SER A 195 0.70 25.63 -3.30
N PRO A 196 1.53 24.98 -4.12
CA PRO A 196 1.36 23.56 -4.46
C PRO A 196 1.70 22.59 -3.31
N ASN A 197 2.47 23.05 -2.32
CA ASN A 197 2.78 22.31 -1.08
C ASN A 197 3.17 20.84 -1.31
N PRO A 198 4.25 20.53 -2.04
CA PRO A 198 4.57 19.17 -2.42
C PRO A 198 4.78 18.26 -1.20
N ALA A 199 4.46 16.98 -1.38
CA ALA A 199 4.58 15.97 -0.35
C ALA A 199 5.44 14.78 -0.81
N VAL A 200 6.32 14.32 0.07
CA VAL A 200 6.92 12.98 -0.03
C VAL A 200 5.90 12.00 0.51
N VAL A 201 5.29 11.22 -0.37
CA VAL A 201 4.43 10.09 0.03
C VAL A 201 5.23 8.80 -0.15
N ASN A 202 5.55 8.12 0.93
CA ASN A 202 6.24 6.83 0.90
C ASN A 202 5.49 5.81 1.75
N ASN A 203 5.57 4.53 1.35
CA ASN A 203 5.09 3.41 2.12
C ASN A 203 5.89 3.22 3.43
N ALA A 204 5.28 2.64 4.46
CA ALA A 204 5.90 2.41 5.77
C ALA A 204 7.23 1.63 5.69
N GLU A 205 7.29 0.54 4.91
CA GLU A 205 8.52 -0.24 4.72
C GLU A 205 9.62 0.59 4.02
N THR A 206 9.26 1.47 3.10
CA THR A 206 10.23 2.36 2.44
C THR A 206 10.89 3.28 3.45
N PHE A 207 10.13 3.89 4.36
CA PHE A 207 10.68 4.73 5.42
C PHE A 207 11.53 3.92 6.38
N ALA A 208 11.12 2.71 6.74
CA ALA A 208 11.85 1.87 7.68
C ALA A 208 13.27 1.49 7.23
N HIS A 209 13.52 1.42 5.92
CA HIS A 209 14.87 1.17 5.39
C HIS A 209 15.82 2.38 5.52
N VAL A 210 15.30 3.59 5.57
CA VAL A 210 16.11 4.83 5.57
C VAL A 210 17.11 4.90 6.75
N PRO A 211 16.73 4.60 8.00
CA PRO A 211 17.66 4.69 9.13
C PRO A 211 18.88 3.79 8.95
N SER A 212 18.70 2.57 8.46
CA SER A 212 19.82 1.64 8.27
C SER A 212 20.77 2.11 7.16
N ILE A 213 20.25 2.73 6.10
CA ILE A 213 21.07 3.34 5.04
C ILE A 213 21.88 4.50 5.62
N VAL A 214 21.28 5.39 6.39
CA VAL A 214 22.00 6.50 7.04
C VAL A 214 23.05 5.99 8.01
N ARG A 215 22.76 4.94 8.81
CA ARG A 215 23.72 4.36 9.76
C ARG A 215 24.91 3.71 9.07
N ALA A 216 24.67 2.82 8.11
CA ALA A 216 25.67 1.91 7.56
C ALA A 216 26.20 2.32 6.19
N GLY A 217 25.52 3.23 5.49
CA GLY A 217 25.89 3.72 4.17
C GLY A 217 25.24 2.93 3.03
N ALA A 218 25.10 3.62 1.89
CA ALA A 218 24.53 3.09 0.65
C ALA A 218 25.23 1.83 0.15
N ALA A 219 26.56 1.82 0.22
CA ALA A 219 27.36 0.69 -0.23
C ALA A 219 27.05 -0.59 0.57
N SER A 220 26.84 -0.47 1.88
CA SER A 220 26.46 -1.58 2.74
C SER A 220 25.05 -2.07 2.41
N PHE A 221 24.09 -1.18 2.22
CA PHE A 221 22.71 -1.53 1.83
C PHE A 221 22.67 -2.30 0.51
N ARG A 222 23.49 -1.88 -0.47
CA ARG A 222 23.57 -2.53 -1.79
C ARG A 222 24.27 -3.91 -1.78
N MET A 223 24.88 -4.30 -0.68
CA MET A 223 25.44 -5.66 -0.55
C MET A 223 24.34 -6.72 -0.44
N GLN A 224 23.11 -6.33 -0.13
CA GLN A 224 21.93 -7.19 -0.09
C GLN A 224 20.99 -6.89 -1.26
N GLY A 225 20.25 -7.90 -1.68
CA GLY A 225 19.30 -7.79 -2.79
C GLY A 225 19.96 -7.87 -4.16
N THR A 226 19.33 -7.28 -5.16
CA THR A 226 19.84 -7.23 -6.54
C THR A 226 20.29 -5.81 -6.92
N ALA A 227 20.99 -5.69 -8.04
CA ALA A 227 21.41 -4.38 -8.56
C ALA A 227 20.19 -3.48 -8.86
N ASP A 228 19.08 -4.08 -9.31
CA ASP A 228 17.81 -3.38 -9.60
C ASP A 228 17.00 -3.06 -8.33
N THR A 229 17.02 -3.96 -7.36
CA THR A 229 16.25 -3.85 -6.12
C THR A 229 17.16 -4.16 -4.93
N PRO A 230 17.99 -3.19 -4.49
CA PRO A 230 18.83 -3.38 -3.32
C PRO A 230 18.06 -3.54 -2.01
N GLY A 231 18.71 -4.17 -1.02
CA GLY A 231 18.19 -4.37 0.33
C GLY A 231 17.28 -5.58 0.47
N THR A 232 16.56 -5.60 1.58
CA THR A 232 15.55 -6.61 1.89
C THR A 232 14.16 -6.18 1.46
N VAL A 233 13.23 -7.13 1.45
CA VAL A 233 11.80 -6.95 1.18
C VAL A 233 11.02 -7.77 2.20
N LEU A 234 9.92 -7.21 2.68
CA LEU A 234 8.94 -7.92 3.51
C LEU A 234 7.93 -8.63 2.61
N TYR A 235 8.07 -9.94 2.51
CA TYR A 235 7.18 -10.78 1.73
C TYR A 235 6.02 -11.28 2.58
N THR A 236 4.79 -11.10 2.13
CA THR A 236 3.64 -11.83 2.67
C THR A 236 3.37 -13.03 1.76
N ILE A 237 3.42 -14.24 2.30
CA ILE A 237 3.09 -15.47 1.57
C ILE A 237 1.84 -16.07 2.19
N SER A 238 0.78 -16.17 1.41
CA SER A 238 -0.54 -16.66 1.85
C SER A 238 -1.13 -17.65 0.85
N GLY A 239 -2.33 -18.15 1.12
CA GLY A 239 -2.99 -19.17 0.30
C GLY A 239 -2.53 -20.59 0.64
N ASP A 240 -2.43 -21.44 -0.37
CA ASP A 240 -2.20 -22.89 -0.22
C ASP A 240 -0.71 -23.22 0.04
N VAL A 241 -0.16 -22.76 1.14
CA VAL A 241 1.20 -23.06 1.59
C VAL A 241 1.19 -23.63 3.02
N ALA A 242 2.20 -24.44 3.34
CA ALA A 242 2.27 -25.09 4.64
C ALA A 242 2.52 -24.11 5.81
N ARG A 243 3.22 -23.03 5.55
CA ARG A 243 3.57 -21.99 6.53
C ARG A 243 3.27 -20.60 5.96
N PRO A 244 1.99 -20.17 5.92
CA PRO A 244 1.68 -18.80 5.56
C PRO A 244 2.27 -17.82 6.59
N GLY A 245 2.75 -16.66 6.14
CA GLY A 245 3.38 -15.72 7.05
C GLY A 245 4.02 -14.51 6.37
N ILE A 246 4.66 -13.67 7.19
CA ILE A 246 5.45 -12.53 6.74
C ILE A 246 6.94 -12.87 6.91
N TYR A 247 7.71 -12.69 5.86
CA TYR A 247 9.10 -13.10 5.80
C TYR A 247 9.98 -11.98 5.25
N GLU A 248 10.97 -11.55 6.03
CA GLU A 248 11.99 -10.66 5.48
C GLU A 248 13.08 -11.48 4.80
N ARG A 249 13.36 -11.15 3.54
CA ARG A 249 14.41 -11.78 2.72
C ARG A 249 15.06 -10.73 1.84
N GLU A 250 16.27 -11.03 1.38
CA GLU A 250 16.90 -10.21 0.34
C GLU A 250 16.03 -10.17 -0.93
N ALA A 251 15.93 -8.99 -1.52
CA ALA A 251 15.24 -8.84 -2.79
C ALA A 251 15.89 -9.73 -3.86
N GLY A 252 15.08 -10.33 -4.73
CA GLY A 252 15.58 -11.21 -5.77
C GLY A 252 15.75 -12.68 -5.38
N ILE A 253 15.31 -13.07 -4.17
CA ILE A 253 15.11 -14.51 -3.88
C ILE A 253 14.16 -15.11 -4.92
N PRO A 254 14.42 -16.28 -5.50
CA PRO A 254 13.48 -16.92 -6.42
C PRO A 254 12.12 -17.16 -5.78
N LEU A 255 11.03 -16.91 -6.53
CA LEU A 255 9.68 -17.11 -5.99
C LEU A 255 9.45 -18.56 -5.57
N ARG A 256 10.03 -19.52 -6.29
CA ARG A 256 10.02 -20.95 -5.91
C ARG A 256 10.60 -21.17 -4.52
N GLU A 257 11.76 -20.59 -4.23
CA GLU A 257 12.41 -20.72 -2.91
C GLU A 257 11.57 -20.10 -1.80
N LEU A 258 10.91 -18.94 -2.07
CA LEU A 258 9.96 -18.35 -1.14
C LEU A 258 8.79 -19.31 -0.84
N ILE A 259 8.25 -19.98 -1.83
CA ILE A 259 7.12 -20.89 -1.68
C ILE A 259 7.59 -22.20 -1.04
N ASP A 260 8.58 -22.87 -1.61
CA ASP A 260 8.94 -24.24 -1.25
C ASP A 260 9.75 -24.31 0.06
N ASP A 261 10.79 -23.46 0.20
CA ASP A 261 11.70 -23.53 1.34
C ASP A 261 11.24 -22.62 2.49
N VAL A 262 10.87 -21.38 2.19
CA VAL A 262 10.50 -20.41 3.22
C VAL A 262 9.09 -20.64 3.73
N ALA A 263 8.10 -20.80 2.84
CA ALA A 263 6.70 -21.05 3.21
C ALA A 263 6.35 -22.55 3.31
N GLY A 264 7.29 -23.46 3.07
CA GLY A 264 7.17 -24.90 3.30
C GLY A 264 6.45 -25.68 2.22
N GLY A 265 6.30 -25.08 1.04
CA GLY A 265 5.66 -25.69 -0.12
C GLY A 265 4.15 -25.81 0.00
N VAL A 266 3.54 -26.33 -1.06
CA VAL A 266 2.11 -26.67 -1.08
C VAL A 266 1.93 -28.01 -0.36
N PRO A 267 1.01 -28.11 0.63
CA PRO A 267 0.81 -29.32 1.40
C PRO A 267 0.22 -30.48 0.58
N ASP A 268 0.20 -31.68 1.15
CA ASP A 268 -0.46 -32.90 0.64
C ASP A 268 0.02 -33.37 -0.73
N GLY A 269 1.26 -33.02 -1.12
CA GLY A 269 1.86 -33.41 -2.41
C GLY A 269 1.22 -32.73 -3.63
N ARG A 270 0.43 -31.69 -3.40
CA ARG A 270 -0.18 -30.89 -4.44
C ARG A 270 0.82 -29.95 -5.11
N LYS A 271 0.42 -29.37 -6.22
CA LYS A 271 1.27 -28.49 -7.02
C LYS A 271 0.70 -27.08 -7.08
N VAL A 272 1.59 -26.10 -7.15
CA VAL A 272 1.19 -24.72 -7.46
C VAL A 272 0.49 -24.70 -8.82
N LYS A 273 -0.68 -24.09 -8.91
CA LYS A 273 -1.41 -23.84 -10.16
C LYS A 273 -1.16 -22.43 -10.66
N VAL A 274 -1.27 -21.46 -9.77
CA VAL A 274 -1.07 -20.04 -10.06
C VAL A 274 -0.70 -19.28 -8.79
N VAL A 275 0.09 -18.21 -8.94
CA VAL A 275 0.39 -17.28 -7.86
C VAL A 275 -0.08 -15.88 -8.26
N LEU A 276 -0.82 -15.21 -7.40
CA LEU A 276 -1.13 -13.80 -7.55
C LEU A 276 -0.10 -12.96 -6.78
N SER A 277 0.43 -11.92 -7.43
CA SER A 277 1.16 -10.83 -6.76
C SER A 277 0.16 -9.69 -6.52
N GLY A 278 -0.65 -9.80 -5.47
CA GLY A 278 -1.83 -8.97 -5.29
C GLY A 278 -2.82 -9.08 -6.44
N VAL A 279 -3.57 -8.00 -6.71
CA VAL A 279 -4.52 -7.89 -7.83
C VAL A 279 -4.07 -6.86 -8.87
N ALA A 280 -2.77 -6.51 -8.86
CA ALA A 280 -2.23 -5.43 -9.68
C ALA A 280 -1.42 -5.92 -10.89
N ALA A 281 -1.04 -7.19 -10.93
CA ALA A 281 -0.12 -7.73 -11.90
C ALA A 281 -0.63 -9.03 -12.54
N LYS A 282 -0.03 -9.41 -13.68
CA LYS A 282 -0.36 -10.66 -14.35
C LYS A 282 -0.06 -11.86 -13.43
N PRO A 283 -0.99 -12.82 -13.30
CA PRO A 283 -0.77 -14.05 -12.54
C PRO A 283 0.48 -14.83 -13.00
N ILE A 284 1.16 -15.45 -12.06
CA ILE A 284 2.41 -16.18 -12.28
C ILE A 284 2.10 -17.66 -12.35
N THR A 285 2.45 -18.31 -13.47
CA THR A 285 2.26 -19.73 -13.71
C THR A 285 3.47 -20.55 -13.24
N PRO A 286 3.34 -21.88 -13.06
CA PRO A 286 4.40 -22.74 -12.51
C PRO A 286 5.74 -22.69 -13.26
N ASP A 287 5.71 -22.46 -14.57
CA ASP A 287 6.89 -22.30 -15.42
C ASP A 287 7.69 -21.01 -15.17
N LYS A 288 7.13 -20.07 -14.38
CA LYS A 288 7.75 -18.80 -14.01
C LYS A 288 8.19 -18.71 -12.55
N LEU A 289 8.02 -19.76 -11.76
CA LEU A 289 8.35 -19.72 -10.32
C LEU A 289 9.84 -19.51 -10.03
N ASP A 290 10.73 -19.80 -10.97
CA ASP A 290 12.18 -19.57 -10.81
C ASP A 290 12.58 -18.09 -11.05
N THR A 291 11.60 -17.22 -11.31
CA THR A 291 11.83 -15.78 -11.47
C THR A 291 12.26 -15.17 -10.15
N ARG A 292 13.26 -14.29 -10.22
CA ARG A 292 13.70 -13.49 -9.06
C ARG A 292 12.62 -12.50 -8.66
N THR A 293 12.38 -12.38 -7.36
CA THR A 293 11.41 -11.43 -6.79
C THR A 293 12.04 -10.04 -6.62
N ASP A 294 12.46 -9.44 -7.74
CA ASP A 294 12.84 -8.03 -7.86
C ASP A 294 11.98 -7.33 -8.92
N PHE A 295 11.98 -5.99 -8.93
CA PHE A 295 11.11 -5.23 -9.84
C PHE A 295 11.39 -5.54 -11.31
N GLY A 296 12.68 -5.61 -11.69
CA GLY A 296 13.08 -5.83 -13.07
C GLY A 296 12.74 -7.24 -13.57
N SER A 297 13.08 -8.27 -12.80
CA SER A 297 12.83 -9.67 -13.16
C SER A 297 11.35 -9.99 -13.25
N MET A 298 10.55 -9.50 -12.29
CA MET A 298 9.10 -9.67 -12.29
C MET A 298 8.44 -8.96 -13.48
N HIS A 299 8.92 -7.77 -13.84
CA HIS A 299 8.44 -7.04 -15.02
C HIS A 299 8.74 -7.80 -16.33
N LEU A 300 9.90 -8.43 -16.45
CA LEU A 300 10.29 -9.18 -17.65
C LEU A 300 9.36 -10.35 -17.96
N ILE A 301 8.75 -10.98 -16.97
CA ILE A 301 7.74 -12.02 -17.16
C ILE A 301 6.32 -11.47 -17.38
N GLY A 302 6.18 -10.14 -17.46
CA GLY A 302 4.90 -9.45 -17.62
C GLY A 302 4.06 -9.39 -16.34
N SER A 303 4.65 -9.72 -15.18
CA SER A 303 4.05 -9.59 -13.86
C SER A 303 4.62 -8.37 -13.12
N GLY A 304 4.58 -8.35 -11.79
CA GLY A 304 5.14 -7.29 -10.95
C GLY A 304 5.46 -7.81 -9.55
N LEU A 305 6.45 -7.21 -8.89
CA LEU A 305 6.71 -7.47 -7.47
C LEU A 305 5.54 -6.95 -6.60
N GLY A 306 4.89 -5.88 -7.05
CA GLY A 306 3.80 -5.26 -6.31
C GLY A 306 4.24 -4.86 -4.90
N SER A 307 3.36 -5.07 -3.93
CA SER A 307 3.62 -4.92 -2.49
C SER A 307 4.35 -6.14 -1.89
N ALA A 308 4.85 -7.07 -2.70
CA ALA A 308 5.46 -8.33 -2.30
C ALA A 308 4.52 -9.27 -1.51
N GLY A 309 3.22 -9.14 -1.74
CA GLY A 309 2.20 -10.08 -1.27
C GLY A 309 1.94 -11.15 -2.34
N PHE A 310 2.30 -12.40 -2.04
CA PHE A 310 2.09 -13.52 -2.96
C PHE A 310 1.04 -14.48 -2.39
N VAL A 311 -0.03 -14.68 -3.15
CA VAL A 311 -1.10 -15.64 -2.82
C VAL A 311 -0.92 -16.87 -3.70
N VAL A 312 -0.63 -17.99 -3.07
CA VAL A 312 -0.40 -19.27 -3.76
C VAL A 312 -1.70 -20.04 -3.85
N TYR A 313 -2.04 -20.50 -5.03
CA TYR A 313 -3.20 -21.35 -5.29
C TYR A 313 -2.74 -22.70 -5.85
N ASP A 314 -3.25 -23.77 -5.28
CA ASP A 314 -2.90 -25.13 -5.70
C ASP A 314 -3.77 -25.65 -6.87
N ASP A 315 -3.50 -26.87 -7.29
CA ASP A 315 -4.14 -27.51 -8.43
C ASP A 315 -5.65 -27.83 -8.25
N ARG A 316 -6.22 -27.61 -7.05
CA ARG A 316 -7.67 -27.69 -6.80
C ARG A 316 -8.40 -26.39 -7.16
N THR A 317 -7.68 -25.27 -7.18
CA THR A 317 -8.30 -23.97 -7.39
C THR A 317 -8.97 -23.90 -8.77
N TRP A 318 -10.26 -23.57 -8.78
CA TRP A 318 -11.00 -23.32 -10.01
C TRP A 318 -10.80 -21.88 -10.44
N ILE A 319 -10.12 -21.70 -11.58
CA ILE A 319 -9.71 -20.34 -12.01
C ILE A 319 -10.89 -19.43 -12.38
N PRO A 320 -12.00 -19.88 -12.97
CA PRO A 320 -13.17 -19.03 -13.14
C PRO A 320 -13.70 -18.46 -11.81
N SER A 321 -13.73 -19.24 -10.70
CA SER A 321 -14.11 -18.74 -9.37
C SER A 321 -13.12 -17.70 -8.83
N LEU A 322 -11.82 -17.90 -9.06
CA LEU A 322 -10.80 -16.91 -8.70
C LEU A 322 -10.96 -15.62 -9.51
N ALA A 323 -11.18 -15.72 -10.81
CA ALA A 323 -11.41 -14.56 -11.68
C ALA A 323 -12.70 -13.81 -11.29
N ARG A 324 -13.76 -14.53 -10.90
CA ARG A 324 -15.00 -13.97 -10.34
C ARG A 324 -14.72 -13.12 -9.10
N ALA A 325 -13.94 -13.65 -8.15
CA ALA A 325 -13.56 -12.94 -6.92
C ALA A 325 -12.75 -11.68 -7.21
N VAL A 326 -11.74 -11.77 -8.09
CA VAL A 326 -10.90 -10.62 -8.48
C VAL A 326 -11.70 -9.55 -9.21
N ALA A 327 -12.53 -9.95 -10.17
CA ALA A 327 -13.36 -9.01 -10.95
C ALA A 327 -14.37 -8.29 -10.04
N ARG A 328 -15.03 -9.03 -9.12
CA ARG A 328 -15.93 -8.45 -8.14
C ARG A 328 -15.22 -7.47 -7.22
N PHE A 329 -14.05 -7.82 -6.68
CA PHE A 329 -13.25 -6.94 -5.81
C PHE A 329 -12.93 -5.62 -6.52
N LEU A 330 -12.38 -5.66 -7.72
CA LEU A 330 -12.01 -4.45 -8.46
C LEU A 330 -13.23 -3.59 -8.83
N PHE A 331 -14.36 -4.22 -9.15
CA PHE A 331 -15.62 -3.49 -9.39
C PHE A 331 -16.13 -2.81 -8.12
N VAL A 332 -16.15 -3.54 -7.00
CA VAL A 332 -16.59 -3.01 -5.69
C VAL A 332 -15.71 -1.85 -5.25
N GLU A 333 -14.38 -1.98 -5.36
CA GLU A 333 -13.42 -0.95 -4.94
C GLU A 333 -13.27 0.22 -5.93
N SER A 334 -13.92 0.19 -7.08
CA SER A 334 -13.94 1.31 -8.02
C SER A 334 -14.80 2.47 -7.50
N CYS A 335 -14.20 3.65 -7.30
CA CYS A 335 -14.84 4.84 -6.70
C CYS A 335 -15.87 5.58 -7.58
N ASN A 336 -16.16 5.09 -8.77
CA ASN A 336 -17.15 5.67 -9.67
C ASN A 336 -16.83 7.09 -10.23
N GLN A 337 -15.66 7.67 -9.98
CA GLN A 337 -15.29 8.95 -10.57
C GLN A 337 -15.01 8.87 -12.09
N CYS A 338 -14.58 7.70 -12.59
CA CYS A 338 -14.25 7.46 -13.98
C CYS A 338 -15.30 6.51 -14.57
N SER A 339 -16.16 7.01 -15.48
CA SER A 339 -17.27 6.24 -16.04
C SER A 339 -16.81 4.97 -16.75
N ALA A 340 -15.70 5.02 -17.53
CA ALA A 340 -15.13 3.85 -18.20
C ALA A 340 -14.65 2.79 -17.19
N CYS A 341 -13.99 3.20 -16.09
CA CYS A 341 -13.56 2.31 -15.02
C CYS A 341 -14.76 1.58 -14.40
N LYS A 342 -15.75 2.33 -13.91
CA LYS A 342 -16.92 1.74 -13.22
C LYS A 342 -17.74 0.86 -14.15
N SER A 343 -18.06 1.33 -15.37
CA SER A 343 -18.85 0.54 -16.32
C SER A 343 -18.08 -0.67 -16.85
N GLY A 344 -16.80 -0.53 -17.16
CA GLY A 344 -15.95 -1.62 -17.66
C GLY A 344 -15.78 -2.74 -16.64
N LEU A 345 -15.45 -2.40 -15.37
CA LEU A 345 -15.30 -3.39 -14.30
C LEU A 345 -16.64 -4.02 -13.90
N ARG A 346 -17.76 -3.25 -13.94
CA ARG A 346 -19.11 -3.80 -13.78
C ARG A 346 -19.39 -4.85 -14.85
N THR A 347 -19.17 -4.51 -16.12
CA THR A 347 -19.40 -5.43 -17.24
C THR A 347 -18.58 -6.69 -17.09
N ALA A 348 -17.30 -6.58 -16.73
CA ALA A 348 -16.43 -7.73 -16.52
C ALA A 348 -16.91 -8.61 -15.36
N SER A 349 -17.22 -8.00 -14.20
CA SER A 349 -17.69 -8.72 -13.02
C SER A 349 -19.00 -9.44 -13.25
N GLN A 350 -19.99 -8.75 -13.83
CA GLN A 350 -21.31 -9.33 -14.13
C GLN A 350 -21.22 -10.46 -15.16
N ALA A 351 -20.46 -10.27 -16.24
CA ALA A 351 -20.32 -11.28 -17.27
C ALA A 351 -19.62 -12.56 -16.75
N ILE A 352 -18.64 -12.43 -15.85
CA ILE A 352 -18.04 -13.60 -15.20
C ILE A 352 -19.02 -14.25 -14.22
N ASP A 353 -19.80 -13.45 -13.49
CA ASP A 353 -20.80 -13.94 -12.54
C ASP A 353 -21.89 -14.75 -13.22
N GLU A 354 -22.38 -14.30 -14.39
CA GLU A 354 -23.40 -14.96 -15.21
C GLU A 354 -22.96 -16.36 -15.71
N LEU A 355 -21.65 -16.62 -15.87
CA LEU A 355 -21.12 -17.96 -16.21
C LEU A 355 -21.44 -19.03 -15.16
N PHE A 356 -21.81 -18.64 -13.93
CA PHE A 356 -22.12 -19.55 -12.83
C PHE A 356 -23.63 -19.78 -12.62
N ASP A 357 -24.47 -19.17 -13.44
CA ASP A 357 -25.92 -19.32 -13.37
C ASP A 357 -26.46 -19.93 -14.67
N PRO A 358 -27.01 -21.16 -14.62
CA PRO A 358 -27.53 -21.82 -15.82
C PRO A 358 -28.69 -21.07 -16.50
N ALA A 359 -29.33 -20.13 -15.79
CA ALA A 359 -30.41 -19.31 -16.35
C ALA A 359 -29.88 -18.14 -17.19
N THR A 360 -28.66 -17.69 -16.96
CA THR A 360 -28.07 -16.50 -17.58
C THR A 360 -26.83 -16.78 -18.44
N ALA A 361 -26.12 -17.89 -18.20
CA ALA A 361 -24.88 -18.23 -18.89
C ALA A 361 -25.06 -18.31 -20.41
N THR A 362 -24.27 -17.52 -21.15
CA THR A 362 -24.26 -17.48 -22.61
C THR A 362 -22.82 -17.46 -23.17
N THR A 363 -22.70 -17.80 -24.46
CA THR A 363 -21.41 -17.77 -25.17
C THR A 363 -20.85 -16.33 -25.29
N ASP A 364 -21.69 -15.30 -25.11
CA ASP A 364 -21.28 -13.90 -25.20
C ASP A 364 -20.64 -13.39 -23.89
N ASP A 365 -20.78 -14.10 -22.78
CA ASP A 365 -20.29 -13.64 -21.47
C ASP A 365 -18.76 -13.60 -21.40
N TYR A 366 -18.08 -14.59 -21.95
CA TYR A 366 -16.62 -14.61 -21.98
C TYR A 366 -16.04 -13.42 -22.79
N PRO A 367 -16.42 -13.15 -24.05
CA PRO A 367 -15.93 -11.98 -24.78
C PRO A 367 -16.39 -10.65 -24.17
N ARG A 368 -17.57 -10.59 -23.55
CA ARG A 368 -18.11 -9.41 -22.86
C ARG A 368 -17.27 -9.07 -21.62
N ALA A 369 -16.87 -10.08 -20.82
CA ALA A 369 -15.99 -9.89 -19.68
C ALA A 369 -14.61 -9.34 -20.10
N LEU A 370 -14.01 -9.91 -21.15
CA LEU A 370 -12.74 -9.44 -21.71
C LEU A 370 -12.85 -7.99 -22.24
N TYR A 371 -13.94 -7.67 -22.92
CA TYR A 371 -14.17 -6.31 -23.43
C TYR A 371 -14.30 -5.32 -22.27
N GLY A 372 -15.13 -5.60 -21.26
CA GLY A 372 -15.32 -4.76 -20.11
C GLY A 372 -14.02 -4.45 -19.37
N ALA A 373 -13.24 -5.49 -19.07
CA ALA A 373 -11.96 -5.33 -18.40
C ALA A 373 -10.96 -4.48 -19.20
N ARG A 374 -10.85 -4.71 -20.52
CA ARG A 374 -9.93 -3.98 -21.39
C ARG A 374 -10.36 -2.53 -21.64
N ALA A 375 -11.66 -2.23 -21.59
CA ALA A 375 -12.20 -0.88 -21.79
C ALA A 375 -12.09 -0.01 -20.52
N ALA A 376 -11.91 -0.61 -19.35
CA ALA A 376 -11.91 0.11 -18.07
C ALA A 376 -10.85 1.23 -17.96
N PRO A 377 -9.58 1.11 -18.45
CA PRO A 377 -8.55 2.13 -18.26
C PRO A 377 -8.62 3.26 -19.30
N GLN A 378 -9.77 3.90 -19.47
CA GLN A 378 -9.94 5.06 -20.35
C GLN A 378 -10.18 6.32 -19.52
N GLY A 379 -9.21 7.26 -19.52
CA GLY A 379 -9.30 8.52 -18.78
C GLY A 379 -9.30 8.34 -17.25
N ASN A 380 -8.55 7.37 -16.78
CA ASN A 380 -8.53 6.99 -15.36
C ASN A 380 -7.69 7.94 -14.49
N ARG A 381 -8.18 8.21 -13.28
CA ARG A 381 -7.50 9.01 -12.25
C ARG A 381 -6.46 8.22 -11.45
N CYS A 382 -6.64 6.90 -11.30
CA CYS A 382 -5.76 6.01 -10.55
C CYS A 382 -5.44 4.73 -11.33
N TYR A 383 -4.64 3.84 -10.75
CA TYR A 383 -4.18 2.61 -11.41
C TYR A 383 -5.20 1.45 -11.37
N LEU A 384 -6.26 1.52 -10.53
CA LEU A 384 -7.22 0.43 -10.33
C LEU A 384 -7.81 -0.14 -11.64
N PRO A 385 -8.29 0.67 -12.63
CA PRO A 385 -8.81 0.09 -13.87
C PRO A 385 -7.73 -0.57 -14.73
N VAL A 386 -6.47 -0.15 -14.61
CA VAL A 386 -5.34 -0.83 -15.27
C VAL A 386 -5.11 -2.20 -14.64
N GLN A 387 -5.20 -2.32 -13.30
CA GLN A 387 -5.17 -3.61 -12.62
C GLN A 387 -6.21 -4.57 -13.20
N GLY A 388 -7.47 -4.13 -13.30
CA GLY A 388 -8.55 -4.93 -13.87
C GLY A 388 -8.29 -5.37 -15.31
N SER A 389 -7.74 -4.46 -16.13
CA SER A 389 -7.42 -4.74 -17.54
C SER A 389 -6.24 -5.71 -17.74
N VAL A 390 -5.43 -5.90 -16.71
CA VAL A 390 -4.30 -6.84 -16.73
C VAL A 390 -4.69 -8.19 -16.12
N VAL A 391 -5.20 -8.19 -14.89
CA VAL A 391 -5.40 -9.43 -14.11
C VAL A 391 -6.55 -10.25 -14.67
N ILE A 392 -7.72 -9.63 -14.91
CA ILE A 392 -8.92 -10.36 -15.37
C ILE A 392 -8.68 -11.04 -16.72
N PRO A 393 -8.24 -10.34 -17.79
CA PRO A 393 -7.96 -11.00 -19.06
C PRO A 393 -6.85 -12.06 -18.97
N SER A 394 -5.86 -11.87 -18.09
CA SER A 394 -4.76 -12.84 -17.94
C SER A 394 -5.22 -14.15 -17.31
N LEU A 395 -6.10 -14.10 -16.29
CA LEU A 395 -6.73 -15.29 -15.74
C LEU A 395 -7.59 -15.99 -16.79
N MET A 396 -8.46 -15.24 -17.48
CA MET A 396 -9.38 -15.78 -18.47
C MET A 396 -8.64 -16.44 -19.64
N THR A 397 -7.66 -15.76 -20.25
CA THR A 397 -6.96 -16.29 -21.43
C THR A 397 -5.92 -17.34 -21.08
N GLY A 398 -5.28 -17.25 -19.91
CA GLY A 398 -4.32 -18.24 -19.44
C GLY A 398 -4.93 -19.60 -19.10
N PHE A 399 -6.24 -19.61 -18.77
CA PHE A 399 -6.98 -20.81 -18.37
C PHE A 399 -8.28 -20.97 -19.16
N ALA A 400 -8.27 -20.63 -20.45
CA ALA A 400 -9.45 -20.58 -21.30
C ALA A 400 -10.30 -21.88 -21.28
N SER A 401 -9.65 -23.06 -21.21
CA SER A 401 -10.34 -24.35 -21.14
C SER A 401 -11.21 -24.50 -19.89
N GLU A 402 -10.81 -23.91 -18.75
CA GLU A 402 -11.64 -23.94 -17.54
C GLU A 402 -12.89 -23.04 -17.70
N PHE A 403 -12.75 -21.91 -18.40
CA PHE A 403 -13.91 -21.05 -18.73
C PHE A 403 -14.84 -21.71 -19.73
N GLU A 404 -14.33 -22.42 -20.72
CA GLU A 404 -15.16 -23.20 -21.66
C GLU A 404 -15.92 -24.30 -20.89
N HIS A 405 -15.27 -24.97 -19.96
CA HIS A 405 -15.90 -25.98 -19.10
C HIS A 405 -16.96 -25.34 -18.19
N GLN A 406 -16.65 -24.18 -17.55
CA GLN A 406 -17.60 -23.46 -16.71
C GLN A 406 -18.86 -23.06 -17.46
N LEU A 407 -18.72 -22.55 -18.68
CA LEU A 407 -19.84 -22.20 -19.52
C LEU A 407 -20.73 -23.40 -19.87
N ALA A 408 -20.11 -24.56 -20.12
CA ALA A 408 -20.85 -25.80 -20.41
C ALA A 408 -21.50 -26.41 -19.17
N ASN A 409 -20.99 -26.15 -17.96
CA ASN A 409 -21.41 -26.76 -16.69
C ASN A 409 -21.50 -25.66 -15.57
N PRO A 410 -22.44 -24.73 -15.67
CA PRO A 410 -22.48 -23.53 -14.80
C PRO A 410 -22.54 -23.83 -13.29
N THR A 411 -23.08 -24.97 -12.87
CA THR A 411 -23.29 -25.34 -11.46
C THR A 411 -22.22 -26.26 -10.88
N GLU A 412 -21.28 -26.75 -11.69
CA GLU A 412 -20.34 -27.80 -11.23
C GLU A 412 -19.33 -27.27 -10.19
N HIS A 413 -18.91 -26.01 -10.30
CA HIS A 413 -17.89 -25.38 -9.46
C HIS A 413 -18.39 -24.05 -8.87
N GLY A 414 -19.56 -24.05 -8.27
CA GLY A 414 -20.26 -22.84 -7.80
C GLY A 414 -19.69 -22.20 -6.53
N ASP A 415 -18.80 -22.87 -5.80
CA ASP A 415 -18.27 -22.37 -4.53
C ASP A 415 -17.44 -21.09 -4.71
N PRO A 416 -17.77 -20.02 -4.00
CA PRO A 416 -17.01 -18.78 -4.09
C PRO A 416 -15.63 -18.93 -3.45
N ILE A 417 -14.59 -18.44 -4.14
CA ILE A 417 -13.27 -18.26 -3.56
C ILE A 417 -13.24 -16.84 -2.95
N PRO A 418 -12.92 -16.68 -1.66
CA PRO A 418 -12.81 -15.35 -1.08
C PRO A 418 -11.59 -14.62 -1.65
N ILE A 419 -11.72 -13.31 -1.92
CA ILE A 419 -10.54 -12.50 -2.20
C ILE A 419 -9.70 -12.45 -0.92
N PRO A 420 -8.38 -12.67 -0.99
CA PRO A 420 -7.54 -12.75 0.20
C PRO A 420 -7.21 -11.35 0.77
N LYS A 421 -8.23 -10.55 1.09
CA LYS A 421 -8.07 -9.34 1.88
C LYS A 421 -7.79 -9.78 3.32
N LEU A 422 -6.53 -9.60 3.74
CA LEU A 422 -6.07 -10.09 5.04
C LEU A 422 -6.49 -9.11 6.13
N GLU A 423 -7.13 -9.61 7.18
CA GLU A 423 -7.58 -8.83 8.33
C GLU A 423 -6.58 -8.91 9.48
N ASP A 424 -6.09 -10.11 9.78
CA ASP A 424 -5.12 -10.32 10.85
C ASP A 424 -4.18 -11.48 10.54
N PHE A 425 -3.07 -11.56 11.29
CA PHE A 425 -2.12 -12.65 11.24
C PHE A 425 -1.72 -13.11 12.64
N VAL A 426 -1.92 -14.40 12.90
CA VAL A 426 -1.49 -15.03 14.15
C VAL A 426 -0.47 -16.12 13.84
N PRO A 427 0.79 -15.99 14.32
CA PRO A 427 1.81 -17.01 14.11
C PRO A 427 1.31 -18.41 14.53
N GLY A 428 1.49 -19.39 13.65
CA GLY A 428 1.03 -20.76 13.85
C GLY A 428 -0.46 -21.02 13.58
N ARG A 429 -1.27 -19.97 13.37
CA ARG A 429 -2.69 -20.09 12.95
C ARG A 429 -2.91 -19.58 11.52
N GLY A 430 -2.02 -18.72 11.01
CA GLY A 430 -2.12 -18.14 9.68
C GLY A 430 -2.90 -16.82 9.64
N PHE A 431 -3.41 -16.48 8.46
CA PHE A 431 -4.14 -15.24 8.22
C PHE A 431 -5.65 -15.41 8.43
N ALA A 432 -6.27 -14.42 9.07
CA ALA A 432 -7.71 -14.20 9.01
C ALA A 432 -8.05 -13.36 7.77
N LEU A 433 -9.16 -13.65 7.13
CA LEU A 433 -9.68 -12.88 5.98
C LEU A 433 -10.76 -11.91 6.45
N ASP A 434 -10.81 -10.75 5.80
CA ASP A 434 -11.88 -9.78 6.00
C ASP A 434 -13.21 -10.31 5.44
N GLU A 435 -14.07 -10.78 6.32
CA GLU A 435 -15.39 -11.32 5.97
C GLU A 435 -16.34 -10.23 5.45
N HIS A 436 -16.14 -8.96 5.83
CA HIS A 436 -16.97 -7.83 5.37
C HIS A 436 -16.78 -7.55 3.88
N GLN A 437 -15.61 -7.89 3.32
CA GLN A 437 -15.34 -7.69 1.89
C GLN A 437 -16.33 -8.43 0.98
N ALA A 438 -16.82 -9.60 1.38
CA ALA A 438 -17.79 -10.35 0.60
C ALA A 438 -19.18 -9.66 0.56
N ALA A 439 -19.54 -8.94 1.62
CA ALA A 439 -20.81 -8.21 1.73
C ALA A 439 -20.75 -6.79 1.18
N LYS A 440 -19.54 -6.26 0.93
CA LYS A 440 -19.35 -4.89 0.43
C LYS A 440 -20.04 -4.70 -0.91
N THR A 441 -20.82 -3.60 -1.06
CA THR A 441 -21.53 -3.25 -2.29
C THR A 441 -20.69 -2.34 -3.17
N PRO A 442 -20.94 -2.28 -4.50
CA PRO A 442 -20.20 -1.42 -5.41
C PRO A 442 -20.58 0.06 -5.31
N ASP A 443 -21.59 0.37 -4.53
CA ASP A 443 -21.97 1.74 -4.23
C ASP A 443 -21.20 2.15 -2.99
N TRP A 444 -20.27 3.08 -3.17
CA TRP A 444 -19.59 3.71 -2.06
C TRP A 444 -20.59 4.58 -1.30
N THR A 445 -21.54 3.96 -0.68
CA THR A 445 -22.36 4.58 0.34
C THR A 445 -21.50 4.64 1.60
N TYR A 446 -20.86 5.76 1.80
CA TYR A 446 -20.29 6.14 3.10
C TYR A 446 -21.44 6.38 4.09
N GLU A 447 -22.29 5.41 4.28
CA GLU A 447 -23.14 5.38 5.46
C GLU A 447 -22.18 5.22 6.63
N THR A 448 -21.77 6.37 7.16
CA THR A 448 -21.05 6.50 8.41
C THR A 448 -19.53 6.22 8.42
N ALA A 449 -18.72 6.88 7.59
CA ALA A 449 -17.53 7.44 8.20
C ALA A 449 -18.03 8.50 9.18
N PRO A 450 -17.75 8.43 10.49
CA PRO A 450 -18.09 9.54 11.36
C PRO A 450 -17.44 10.78 10.74
N ILE A 451 -18.27 11.77 10.40
CA ILE A 451 -17.75 13.11 10.09
C ILE A 451 -16.83 13.41 11.28
N PRO A 452 -15.53 13.67 11.05
CA PRO A 452 -14.66 13.99 12.15
C PRO A 452 -15.38 15.07 12.96
N GLU A 453 -15.59 14.87 14.28
CA GLU A 453 -16.25 15.85 15.14
C GLU A 453 -15.50 17.19 15.17
N SER A 454 -14.32 17.24 14.56
CA SER A 454 -13.48 18.42 14.41
C SER A 454 -13.08 18.64 12.95
N VAL A 455 -13.32 19.82 12.44
CA VAL A 455 -12.71 20.29 11.17
C VAL A 455 -11.20 20.36 11.40
N ARG A 456 -10.41 19.57 10.67
CA ARG A 456 -8.93 19.62 10.77
C ARG A 456 -8.44 20.90 10.10
N VAL A 457 -8.08 21.88 10.90
CA VAL A 457 -7.49 23.12 10.44
C VAL A 457 -5.97 22.92 10.33
N PRO A 458 -5.33 23.24 9.19
CA PRO A 458 -3.87 23.21 9.09
C PRO A 458 -3.20 23.94 10.24
N PRO A 459 -2.10 23.44 10.84
CA PRO A 459 -1.50 24.03 12.05
C PRO A 459 -1.13 25.50 11.93
N ASP A 460 -0.72 25.96 10.73
CA ASP A 460 -0.42 27.36 10.44
C ASP A 460 -1.69 28.23 10.38
N LEU A 461 -2.78 27.69 9.85
CA LEU A 461 -4.07 28.37 9.86
C LEU A 461 -4.66 28.38 11.28
N ALA A 462 -4.52 27.29 12.03
CA ALA A 462 -4.92 27.20 13.42
C ALA A 462 -4.17 28.24 14.28
N ALA A 463 -2.86 28.38 14.11
CA ALA A 463 -2.08 29.40 14.80
C ALA A 463 -2.55 30.82 14.47
N ARG A 464 -2.81 31.13 13.19
CA ARG A 464 -3.32 32.41 12.73
C ARG A 464 -4.74 32.71 13.20
N LEU A 465 -5.57 31.66 13.32
CA LEU A 465 -6.91 31.76 13.89
C LEU A 465 -6.84 31.99 15.40
N ALA A 466 -5.94 31.28 16.11
CA ALA A 466 -5.73 31.47 17.54
C ALA A 466 -5.26 32.89 17.88
N GLU A 467 -4.38 33.49 17.09
CA GLU A 467 -3.98 34.91 17.26
C GLU A 467 -5.15 35.90 17.12
N ARG A 468 -6.20 35.54 16.37
CA ARG A 468 -7.37 36.38 16.11
C ARG A 468 -8.58 36.00 16.94
N ALA A 469 -8.53 34.86 17.64
CA ALA A 469 -9.67 34.30 18.36
C ALA A 469 -10.06 35.09 19.62
N GLY A 470 -9.10 35.77 20.25
CA GLY A 470 -9.31 36.30 21.60
C GLY A 470 -9.62 35.14 22.55
N ASP A 471 -10.72 35.24 23.29
CA ASP A 471 -11.17 34.22 24.25
C ASP A 471 -11.94 33.03 23.60
N ARG A 472 -12.07 32.97 22.26
CA ARG A 472 -12.80 31.92 21.56
C ARG A 472 -11.85 30.79 21.15
N SER A 473 -12.33 29.54 21.21
CA SER A 473 -11.59 28.41 20.69
C SER A 473 -11.49 28.45 19.16
N VAL A 474 -10.44 27.83 18.59
CA VAL A 474 -10.27 27.69 17.13
C VAL A 474 -11.48 26.98 16.50
N ASP A 475 -12.02 25.96 17.18
CA ASP A 475 -13.18 25.18 16.72
C ASP A 475 -14.46 26.05 16.65
N GLU A 476 -14.67 26.97 17.60
CA GLU A 476 -15.78 27.93 17.55
C GLU A 476 -15.66 28.90 16.39
N LEU A 477 -14.44 29.35 16.07
CA LEU A 477 -14.22 30.26 14.93
C LEU A 477 -14.41 29.54 13.58
N VAL A 478 -13.96 28.29 13.46
CA VAL A 478 -14.14 27.48 12.26
C VAL A 478 -15.63 27.18 12.07
N ARG A 479 -16.35 26.81 13.11
CA ARG A 479 -17.80 26.60 13.07
C ARG A 479 -18.55 27.86 12.65
N LEU A 480 -18.22 29.02 13.22
CA LEU A 480 -18.81 30.29 12.85
C LEU A 480 -18.51 30.69 11.40
N ALA A 481 -17.29 30.42 10.91
CA ALA A 481 -16.92 30.70 9.53
C ALA A 481 -17.67 29.79 8.53
N LEU A 482 -17.92 28.53 8.89
CA LEU A 482 -18.71 27.59 8.10
C LEU A 482 -20.20 27.98 8.08
N GLU A 483 -20.78 28.38 9.24
CA GLU A 483 -22.15 28.85 9.30
C GLU A 483 -22.36 30.12 8.44
N LEU A 484 -21.44 31.08 8.51
CA LEU A 484 -21.50 32.30 7.70
C LEU A 484 -21.32 32.02 6.20
N TRP A 485 -20.56 30.97 5.83
CA TRP A 485 -20.40 30.58 4.43
C TRP A 485 -21.64 29.86 3.89
N LEU A 486 -22.29 29.03 4.70
CA LEU A 486 -23.52 28.31 4.35
C LEU A 486 -24.74 29.27 4.25
N ASP A 487 -24.80 30.29 5.09
CA ASP A 487 -25.88 31.28 5.07
C ASP A 487 -25.72 32.33 3.96
N GLY A 488 -24.53 32.41 3.35
CA GLY A 488 -24.22 33.35 2.26
C GLY A 488 -24.27 32.70 0.84
N SER A 489 -24.58 31.43 0.76
CA SER A 489 -24.78 30.64 -0.49
C SER A 489 -26.26 30.28 -0.65
#